data_fcc90185a5517efb27745c50df752b4d
#
_entry.id   fcc90185a5517efb27745c50df752b4d
#
_cell.length_a   1.000
_cell.length_b   1.000
_cell.length_c   1.000
_cell.angle_alpha   90.00
_cell.angle_beta   90.00
_cell.angle_gamma   90.00
#
_symmetry.space_group_name_H-M   'P 1'
#
loop_
_entity.id
_entity.type
_entity.pdbx_description
1 polymer ?
#
loop_
_entity_poly.entity_id
_entity_poly.type
_entity_poly.pdbx_seq_one_letter_code
_entity_poly.pdbx_strand_id
1 'polypeptide(L)'
;LLETWYGGLEPLPADAVLSETDMQALLVLREQVAKVLEPMRAAGEIGAALEAEITLRCGVADQNWLAPLAEELRFLFISGDVAVVPDTEATAIGVSARATGKPKCVRCWHHREDVGAHAAHPLLCGRCVSNIEGPGETRVYF
;
A
#
# COMPACT_ATOMS: atom_id res chain seq x y z
N LEU A 1 -28.66 13.69 -14.72
CA LEU A 1 -28.24 14.96 -14.10
C LEU A 1 -27.31 14.60 -12.96
N LEU A 2 -25.99 14.74 -13.21
CA LEU A 2 -24.97 14.61 -12.18
C LEU A 2 -24.73 16.02 -11.66
N GLU A 3 -25.27 16.36 -10.51
CA GLU A 3 -24.90 17.57 -9.81
C GLU A 3 -23.51 17.39 -9.19
N THR A 4 -22.73 18.46 -9.20
CA THR A 4 -21.40 18.46 -8.57
C THR A 4 -21.59 18.46 -7.06
N TRP A 5 -21.27 17.35 -6.41
CA TRP A 5 -21.42 17.17 -4.95
C TRP A 5 -20.28 17.82 -4.13
N TYR A 6 -19.25 18.33 -4.81
CA TYR A 6 -18.03 18.83 -4.20
C TYR A 6 -17.97 20.38 -4.20
N GLY A 7 -19.08 21.03 -3.88
CA GLY A 7 -19.04 22.46 -3.60
C GLY A 7 -18.34 22.74 -2.28
N GLY A 8 -17.34 23.62 -2.28
CA GLY A 8 -16.63 24.03 -1.05
C GLY A 8 -15.42 23.18 -0.67
N LEU A 9 -14.87 22.37 -1.58
CA LEU A 9 -13.53 21.79 -1.39
C LEU A 9 -12.49 22.90 -1.43
N GLU A 10 -11.72 22.99 -0.35
CA GLU A 10 -10.59 23.93 -0.29
C GLU A 10 -9.38 23.31 -1.01
N PRO A 11 -8.54 24.14 -1.65
CA PRO A 11 -7.26 23.70 -2.18
C PRO A 11 -6.39 23.08 -1.08
N LEU A 12 -5.51 22.14 -1.46
CA LEU A 12 -4.53 21.60 -0.51
C LEU A 12 -3.71 22.77 0.07
N PRO A 13 -3.52 22.82 1.39
CA PRO A 13 -2.64 23.81 2.01
C PRO A 13 -1.20 23.64 1.50
N ALA A 14 -0.44 24.73 1.49
CA ALA A 14 0.93 24.73 0.97
C ALA A 14 1.89 23.83 1.79
N ASP A 15 1.55 23.52 3.03
CA ASP A 15 2.26 22.64 3.95
C ASP A 15 1.64 21.24 4.03
N ALA A 16 0.79 20.87 3.08
CA ALA A 16 0.25 19.52 3.01
C ALA A 16 1.38 18.50 2.90
N VAL A 17 1.25 17.38 3.62
CA VAL A 17 2.27 16.32 3.69
C VAL A 17 2.54 15.70 2.31
N LEU A 18 1.53 15.63 1.46
CA LEU A 18 1.64 15.24 0.05
C LEU A 18 1.11 16.39 -0.81
N SER A 19 1.94 16.84 -1.75
CA SER A 19 1.52 17.81 -2.76
C SER A 19 0.67 17.13 -3.84
N GLU A 20 0.02 17.94 -4.67
CA GLU A 20 -0.70 17.43 -5.85
C GLU A 20 0.26 16.67 -6.80
N THR A 21 1.48 17.17 -6.96
CA THR A 21 2.52 16.52 -7.78
C THR A 21 2.90 15.14 -7.23
N ASP A 22 3.06 15.01 -5.91
CA ASP A 22 3.35 13.74 -5.26
C ASP A 22 2.20 12.75 -5.46
N MET A 23 0.96 13.21 -5.30
CA MET A 23 -0.21 12.37 -5.53
C MET A 23 -0.30 11.90 -6.99
N GLN A 24 -0.01 12.77 -7.95
CA GLN A 24 0.06 12.40 -9.37
C GLN A 24 1.12 11.32 -9.62
N ALA A 25 2.32 11.48 -9.06
CA ALA A 25 3.39 10.50 -9.16
C ALA A 25 2.99 9.14 -8.55
N LEU A 26 2.32 9.17 -7.39
CA LEU A 26 1.79 7.96 -6.74
C LEU A 26 0.71 7.27 -7.57
N LEU A 27 -0.16 8.00 -8.25
CA LEU A 27 -1.17 7.40 -9.15
C LEU A 27 -0.52 6.75 -10.37
N VAL A 28 0.52 7.36 -10.95
CA VAL A 28 1.31 6.75 -12.03
C VAL A 28 1.99 5.46 -11.54
N LEU A 29 2.58 5.49 -10.35
CA LEU A 29 3.20 4.31 -9.75
C LEU A 29 2.17 3.19 -9.49
N ARG A 30 0.97 3.55 -9.04
CA ARG A 30 -0.14 2.59 -8.87
C ARG A 30 -0.52 1.90 -10.18
N GLU A 31 -0.51 2.62 -11.30
CA GLU A 31 -0.75 2.02 -12.63
C GLU A 31 0.37 1.03 -13.01
N GLN A 32 1.63 1.35 -12.69
CA GLN A 32 2.75 0.44 -12.93
C GLN A 32 2.63 -0.83 -12.09
N VAL A 33 2.24 -0.70 -10.81
CA VAL A 33 1.95 -1.84 -9.94
C VAL A 33 0.83 -2.70 -10.53
N ALA A 34 -0.26 -2.10 -10.98
CA ALA A 34 -1.37 -2.83 -11.61
C ALA A 34 -0.91 -3.64 -12.84
N LYS A 35 -0.06 -3.05 -13.69
CA LYS A 35 0.51 -3.75 -14.87
C LYS A 35 1.38 -4.94 -14.50
N VAL A 36 2.04 -4.94 -13.34
CA VAL A 36 2.82 -6.09 -12.84
C VAL A 36 1.90 -7.16 -12.25
N LEU A 37 0.82 -6.78 -11.57
CA LEU A 37 -0.10 -7.72 -10.92
C LEU A 37 -1.03 -8.44 -11.92
N GLU A 38 -1.43 -7.81 -13.03
CA GLU A 38 -2.36 -8.41 -13.99
C GLU A 38 -1.85 -9.73 -14.61
N PRO A 39 -0.59 -9.86 -15.08
CA PRO A 39 -0.06 -11.15 -15.53
C PRO A 39 -0.09 -12.23 -14.44
N MET A 40 0.22 -11.89 -13.18
CA MET A 40 0.18 -12.83 -12.06
C MET A 40 -1.24 -13.35 -11.80
N ARG A 41 -2.24 -12.46 -11.90
CA ARG A 41 -3.65 -12.85 -11.79
C ARG A 41 -4.08 -13.75 -12.96
N ALA A 42 -3.69 -13.40 -14.18
CA ALA A 42 -3.99 -14.18 -15.37
C ALA A 42 -3.36 -15.58 -15.32
N ALA A 43 -2.15 -15.69 -14.72
CA ALA A 43 -1.46 -16.97 -14.51
C ALA A 43 -2.02 -17.77 -13.31
N GLY A 44 -2.92 -17.18 -12.51
CA GLY A 44 -3.45 -17.81 -11.29
C GLY A 44 -2.45 -17.86 -10.12
N GLU A 45 -1.37 -17.10 -10.19
CA GLU A 45 -0.37 -17.01 -9.09
C GLU A 45 -0.93 -16.28 -7.88
N ILE A 46 -1.83 -15.31 -8.11
CA ILE A 46 -2.59 -14.59 -7.10
C ILE A 46 -4.06 -14.51 -7.51
N GLY A 47 -4.97 -14.60 -6.55
CA GLY A 47 -6.41 -14.37 -6.76
C GLY A 47 -6.79 -12.89 -6.62
N ALA A 48 -6.11 -12.17 -5.73
CA ALA A 48 -6.34 -10.75 -5.48
C ALA A 48 -5.02 -10.01 -5.23
N ALA A 49 -4.99 -8.70 -5.46
CA ALA A 49 -3.81 -7.87 -5.22
C ALA A 49 -3.34 -7.91 -3.74
N LEU A 50 -4.26 -8.14 -2.78
CA LEU A 50 -3.93 -8.35 -1.36
C LEU A 50 -3.06 -9.59 -1.09
N GLU A 51 -2.97 -10.51 -2.05
CA GLU A 51 -2.11 -11.71 -1.99
C GLU A 51 -0.71 -11.46 -2.58
N ALA A 52 -0.39 -10.23 -2.98
CA ALA A 52 0.90 -9.86 -3.54
C ALA A 52 1.73 -9.02 -2.55
N GLU A 53 3.03 -9.31 -2.50
CA GLU A 53 4.05 -8.46 -1.91
C GLU A 53 4.77 -7.72 -3.03
N ILE A 54 4.80 -6.39 -2.94
CA ILE A 54 5.37 -5.49 -3.95
C ILE A 54 6.75 -5.04 -3.47
N THR A 55 7.71 -4.99 -4.38
CA THR A 55 9.01 -4.37 -4.15
C THR A 55 9.21 -3.23 -5.14
N LEU A 56 9.43 -2.04 -4.62
CA LEU A 56 9.83 -0.85 -5.35
C LEU A 56 11.35 -0.67 -5.23
N ARG A 57 12.07 -0.84 -6.32
CA ARG A 57 13.51 -0.55 -6.39
C ARG A 57 13.71 0.82 -7.00
N CYS A 58 14.41 1.71 -6.32
CA CYS A 58 14.53 3.09 -6.74
C CYS A 58 15.86 3.74 -6.32
N GLY A 59 16.25 4.75 -7.06
CA GLY A 59 17.40 5.58 -6.72
C GLY A 59 17.17 6.40 -5.45
N VAL A 60 18.23 7.01 -4.94
CA VAL A 60 18.24 7.74 -3.66
C VAL A 60 17.18 8.85 -3.62
N ALA A 61 16.98 9.57 -4.72
CA ALA A 61 16.00 10.65 -4.79
C ALA A 61 14.58 10.13 -4.57
N ASP A 62 14.20 9.05 -5.28
CA ASP A 62 12.87 8.44 -5.14
C ASP A 62 12.70 7.76 -3.79
N GLN A 63 13.76 7.15 -3.26
CA GLN A 63 13.73 6.53 -1.94
C GLN A 63 13.40 7.55 -0.85
N ASN A 64 13.99 8.75 -0.90
CA ASN A 64 13.80 9.77 0.13
C ASN A 64 12.34 10.21 0.30
N TRP A 65 11.57 10.26 -0.78
CA TRP A 65 10.15 10.63 -0.69
C TRP A 65 9.22 9.43 -0.53
N LEU A 66 9.59 8.23 -1.01
CA LEU A 66 8.78 7.01 -0.86
C LEU A 66 8.93 6.33 0.50
N ALA A 67 10.11 6.39 1.11
CA ALA A 67 10.37 5.69 2.37
C ALA A 67 9.44 6.12 3.52
N PRO A 68 9.12 7.41 3.71
CA PRO A 68 8.15 7.82 4.71
C PRO A 68 6.75 7.23 4.50
N LEU A 69 6.39 6.94 3.25
CA LEU A 69 5.08 6.41 2.87
C LEU A 69 5.00 4.88 2.93
N ALA A 70 6.16 4.19 3.04
CA ALA A 70 6.28 2.75 2.77
C ALA A 70 5.25 1.90 3.53
N GLU A 71 5.01 2.20 4.80
CA GLU A 71 4.04 1.47 5.63
C GLU A 71 2.59 1.61 5.16
N GLU A 72 2.26 2.71 4.49
CA GLU A 72 0.89 3.00 4.04
C GLU A 72 0.68 2.78 2.53
N LEU A 73 1.75 2.66 1.73
CA LEU A 73 1.64 2.38 0.28
C LEU A 73 0.80 1.14 -0.04
N ARG A 74 0.77 0.15 0.86
CA ARG A 74 -0.10 -1.03 0.70
C ARG A 74 -1.59 -0.68 0.62
N PHE A 75 -2.02 0.43 1.22
CA PHE A 75 -3.41 0.89 1.14
C PHE A 75 -3.69 1.55 -0.22
N LEU A 76 -2.74 2.35 -0.70
CA LEU A 76 -2.83 2.97 -2.03
C LEU A 76 -2.86 1.92 -3.15
N PHE A 77 -2.01 0.89 -3.06
CA PHE A 77 -1.91 -0.18 -4.06
C PHE A 77 -2.91 -1.32 -3.83
N ILE A 78 -3.60 -1.33 -2.67
CA ILE A 78 -4.50 -2.40 -2.23
C ILE A 78 -3.77 -3.76 -2.26
N SER A 79 -2.51 -3.79 -1.79
CA SER A 79 -1.63 -4.97 -1.80
C SER A 79 -1.40 -5.52 -0.40
N GLY A 80 -0.83 -6.73 -0.32
CA GLY A 80 -0.50 -7.37 0.95
C GLY A 80 0.60 -6.63 1.71
N ASP A 81 1.66 -6.28 0.99
CA ASP A 81 2.82 -5.57 1.54
C ASP A 81 3.54 -4.76 0.47
N VAL A 82 4.31 -3.74 0.88
CA VAL A 82 5.15 -2.93 -0.02
C VAL A 82 6.50 -2.68 0.64
N ALA A 83 7.57 -3.04 -0.05
CA ALA A 83 8.94 -2.73 0.34
C ALA A 83 9.54 -1.70 -0.62
N VAL A 84 10.14 -0.63 -0.07
CA VAL A 84 10.96 0.34 -0.82
C VAL A 84 12.42 0.00 -0.61
N VAL A 85 13.11 -0.39 -1.67
CA VAL A 85 14.48 -0.89 -1.64
C VAL A 85 15.40 0.04 -2.43
N PRO A 86 16.48 0.54 -1.83
CA PRO A 86 17.45 1.37 -2.56
C PRO A 86 18.15 0.57 -3.66
N ASP A 87 18.34 1.24 -4.79
CA ASP A 87 19.11 0.73 -5.92
C ASP A 87 19.88 1.90 -6.55
N THR A 88 21.18 1.98 -6.28
CA THR A 88 22.04 3.10 -6.72
C THR A 88 22.21 3.17 -8.24
N GLU A 89 21.94 2.08 -8.95
CA GLU A 89 22.01 2.01 -10.41
C GLU A 89 20.66 2.34 -11.08
N ALA A 90 19.58 2.43 -10.28
CA ALA A 90 18.25 2.68 -10.83
C ALA A 90 18.11 4.13 -11.31
N THR A 91 17.70 4.29 -12.56
CA THR A 91 17.35 5.58 -13.19
C THR A 91 15.85 5.86 -13.14
N ALA A 92 15.05 4.88 -12.73
CA ALA A 92 13.60 4.96 -12.56
C ALA A 92 13.15 3.95 -11.50
N ILE A 93 11.93 4.10 -11.00
CA ILE A 93 11.36 3.17 -10.03
C ILE A 93 11.03 1.85 -10.74
N GLY A 94 11.72 0.78 -10.37
CA GLY A 94 11.44 -0.58 -10.80
C GLY A 94 10.38 -1.22 -9.89
N VAL A 95 9.34 -1.79 -10.48
CA VAL A 95 8.27 -2.49 -9.75
C VAL A 95 8.38 -3.99 -10.00
N SER A 96 8.40 -4.77 -8.93
CA SER A 96 8.26 -6.22 -8.97
C SER A 96 7.29 -6.70 -7.91
N ALA A 97 6.69 -7.88 -8.12
CA ALA A 97 5.76 -8.46 -7.18
C ALA A 97 5.97 -9.97 -7.07
N ARG A 98 5.54 -10.54 -5.95
CA ARG A 98 5.47 -11.99 -5.73
C ARG A 98 4.21 -12.34 -4.94
N ALA A 99 3.72 -13.56 -5.07
CA ALA A 99 2.67 -14.05 -4.20
C ALA A 99 3.18 -14.14 -2.75
N THR A 100 2.34 -13.74 -1.79
CA THR A 100 2.69 -13.82 -0.38
C THR A 100 2.45 -15.22 0.18
N GLY A 101 3.33 -15.66 1.09
CA GLY A 101 3.13 -16.86 1.90
C GLY A 101 2.59 -16.58 3.31
N LYS A 102 2.32 -15.31 3.64
CA LYS A 102 1.86 -14.89 4.97
C LYS A 102 0.40 -15.33 5.22
N PRO A 103 0.00 -15.62 6.47
CA PRO A 103 -1.38 -15.96 6.80
C PRO A 103 -2.33 -14.78 6.56
N LYS A 104 -3.56 -15.09 6.16
CA LYS A 104 -4.61 -14.11 5.86
C LYS A 104 -5.39 -13.73 7.10
N CYS A 105 -5.53 -12.44 7.36
CA CYS A 105 -6.44 -11.92 8.36
C CYS A 105 -7.90 -12.02 7.85
N VAL A 106 -8.78 -12.68 8.62
CA VAL A 106 -10.19 -12.89 8.20
C VAL A 106 -11.03 -11.61 8.19
N ARG A 107 -10.57 -10.53 8.84
CA ARG A 107 -11.30 -9.27 8.91
C ARG A 107 -10.89 -8.29 7.80
N CYS A 108 -9.60 -8.00 7.65
CA CYS A 108 -9.13 -7.01 6.67
C CYS A 108 -8.60 -7.63 5.37
N TRP A 109 -8.45 -8.95 5.35
CA TRP A 109 -7.98 -9.77 4.24
C TRP A 109 -6.53 -9.54 3.82
N HIS A 110 -5.80 -8.66 4.49
CA HIS A 110 -4.37 -8.54 4.31
C HIS A 110 -3.66 -9.80 4.81
N HIS A 111 -2.60 -10.16 4.13
CA HIS A 111 -1.69 -11.20 4.54
C HIS A 111 -0.59 -10.60 5.41
N ARG A 112 -0.51 -11.01 6.67
CA ARG A 112 0.39 -10.43 7.68
C ARG A 112 1.02 -11.53 8.53
N GLU A 113 2.29 -11.33 8.90
CA GLU A 113 3.03 -12.27 9.75
C GLU A 113 2.46 -12.36 11.17
N ASP A 114 1.85 -11.28 11.63
CA ASP A 114 1.29 -11.15 12.97
C ASP A 114 -0.13 -11.73 13.12
N VAL A 115 -0.69 -12.35 12.09
CA VAL A 115 -1.95 -13.11 12.22
C VAL A 115 -1.70 -14.32 13.10
N GLY A 116 -2.48 -14.43 14.18
CA GLY A 116 -2.32 -15.50 15.17
C GLY A 116 -1.45 -15.13 16.38
N ALA A 117 -0.84 -13.94 16.39
CA ALA A 117 -0.02 -13.48 17.53
C ALA A 117 -0.87 -13.18 18.79
N HIS A 118 -2.16 -12.90 18.63
CA HIS A 118 -3.08 -12.63 19.73
C HIS A 118 -3.93 -13.84 20.06
N ALA A 119 -3.76 -14.40 21.27
CA ALA A 119 -4.47 -15.61 21.70
C ALA A 119 -5.99 -15.47 21.72
N ALA A 120 -6.51 -14.27 22.06
CA ALA A 120 -7.96 -13.98 22.04
C ALA A 120 -8.52 -13.86 20.60
N HIS A 121 -7.66 -13.53 19.63
CA HIS A 121 -8.04 -13.29 18.22
C HIS A 121 -7.08 -14.00 17.25
N PRO A 122 -7.04 -15.35 17.24
CA PRO A 122 -6.02 -16.11 16.51
C PRO A 122 -6.11 -16.00 14.99
N LEU A 123 -7.17 -15.43 14.44
CA LEU A 123 -7.36 -15.24 12.99
C LEU A 123 -7.22 -13.78 12.55
N LEU A 124 -6.89 -12.87 13.47
CA LEU A 124 -6.75 -11.45 13.19
C LEU A 124 -5.27 -11.02 13.22
N CYS A 125 -4.94 -10.03 12.40
CA CYS A 125 -3.66 -9.31 12.49
C CYS A 125 -3.72 -8.27 13.62
N GLY A 126 -2.55 -7.85 14.12
CA GLY A 126 -2.42 -6.90 15.21
C GLY A 126 -3.13 -5.57 14.97
N ARG A 127 -3.11 -5.07 13.71
CA ARG A 127 -3.90 -3.90 13.31
C ARG A 127 -5.39 -4.07 13.56
N CYS A 128 -5.95 -5.21 13.18
CA CYS A 128 -7.38 -5.48 13.39
C CYS A 128 -7.71 -5.65 14.87
N VAL A 129 -6.82 -6.24 15.66
CA VAL A 129 -6.98 -6.33 17.11
C VAL A 129 -6.95 -4.94 17.74
N SER A 130 -5.97 -4.09 17.38
CA SER A 130 -5.91 -2.70 17.86
C SER A 130 -7.17 -1.89 17.51
N ASN A 131 -7.73 -2.10 16.33
CA ASN A 131 -8.96 -1.43 15.88
C ASN A 131 -10.25 -1.94 16.60
N ILE A 132 -10.20 -3.12 17.22
CA ILE A 132 -11.35 -3.70 17.95
C ILE A 132 -11.25 -3.38 19.46
N GLU A 133 -10.08 -3.52 20.05
CA GLU A 133 -9.88 -3.49 21.49
C GLU A 133 -9.03 -2.32 21.98
N GLY A 134 -8.30 -1.66 21.06
CA GLY A 134 -7.35 -0.60 21.37
C GLY A 134 -7.69 0.76 20.75
N PRO A 135 -6.71 1.65 20.69
CA PRO A 135 -6.88 3.01 20.15
C PRO A 135 -7.08 3.03 18.62
N GLY A 136 -6.92 1.91 17.97
CA GLY A 136 -6.92 1.82 16.51
C GLY A 136 -5.56 2.10 15.87
N GLU A 137 -5.50 2.02 14.55
CA GLU A 137 -4.32 2.40 13.79
C GLU A 137 -4.26 3.91 13.58
N THR A 138 -3.05 4.44 13.53
CA THR A 138 -2.79 5.81 13.09
C THR A 138 -2.35 5.78 11.63
N ARG A 139 -2.95 6.61 10.80
CA ARG A 139 -2.56 6.84 9.40
C ARG A 139 -2.23 8.31 9.21
N VAL A 140 -1.29 8.57 8.33
CA VAL A 140 -0.81 9.93 8.04
C VAL A 140 -1.08 10.31 6.59
N TYR A 141 -1.08 9.33 5.66
CA TYR A 141 -1.09 9.59 4.22
C TYR A 141 -2.32 9.01 3.51
N PHE A 142 -2.77 7.80 3.87
CA PHE A 142 -3.85 7.09 3.13
C PHE A 142 -4.90 6.48 4.05
#